data_58971413f6be79099a04088902100806
#
_entry.id   58971413f6be79099a04088902100806
#
_cell.length_a   1.000
_cell.length_b   1.000
_cell.length_c   1.000
_cell.angle_alpha   90.00
_cell.angle_beta   90.00
_cell.angle_gamma   90.00
#
_symmetry.space_group_name_H-M   'P 1'
#
loop_
_entity.id
_entity.type
_entity.pdbx_description
1 polymer ?
#
loop_
_entity_poly.entity_id
_entity_poly.type
_entity_poly.pdbx_seq_one_letter_code
_entity_poly.pdbx_strand_id
1 'polypeptide(L)'
;MKRSLLYILFLLLPMTLSAGSKTQQLRQKLDNLLEQRNTLIDNKNKDINRLKKNLTNSENTLKRLQTYEQLSEEYYVFQFDSAMTYLNKGIQLAQETQNTYYYNSNLISKAELLSIGGLYSEAIHEIEQVDTTVLDKAQRFDYYFSLFRIHTYWADFCNDKTYTPTHRLKAQDYLKKAMPFCDETDKSYEYYLGEYAVFVLNNPQVARVHYIKAIKQLPQNSRFYAMSCFALSGSYGNEGNAEKQEEFLLLSSIADIENCTMENFALQNLAMYIFEHNKDDLDYAQRYIQTALEDAHFYNNRLRIIEISSKLPVIVSSYQQTLNQRNKVQMTAIIVTSLLLLFLLFAVFYIVKQTKRLSLQQQKLQNNNNQLSELNTQQKELNTQLHDLNALLVDTNRKRERLAKLYIDLCAKYIARLKKQQTLVKRKIKANQTTELLSQLSSERLSEEDATTFLSRFDKAFLDLYPGFTEELNNLLIPEGQIQNKSSDELTTEQRIMALIRLGVKESAEIADLLFYSPQTIYNYRSVLRGKAINKESFEEEVMKLCRVIGKQTSD
;
A
#
# COMPACT_ATOMS: atom_id res chain seq x y z
N MET A 1 -41.78 -3.84 -37.59
CA MET A 1 -41.76 -3.99 -36.12
C MET A 1 -40.47 -4.55 -35.57
N LYS A 2 -39.26 -4.15 -36.05
CA LYS A 2 -37.97 -4.65 -35.54
C LYS A 2 -36.93 -3.55 -35.26
N ARG A 3 -37.34 -2.28 -35.23
CA ARG A 3 -36.45 -1.14 -34.90
C ARG A 3 -36.81 -0.41 -33.60
N SER A 4 -37.92 -0.78 -32.93
CA SER A 4 -38.39 -0.10 -31.72
C SER A 4 -37.93 -0.72 -30.40
N LEU A 5 -37.32 -1.91 -30.41
CA LEU A 5 -36.88 -2.58 -29.17
C LEU A 5 -35.46 -2.18 -28.72
N LEU A 6 -34.64 -1.59 -29.58
CA LEU A 6 -33.28 -1.17 -29.23
C LEU A 6 -33.22 0.21 -28.52
N TYR A 7 -34.27 1.03 -28.65
CA TYR A 7 -34.34 2.33 -28.00
C TYR A 7 -34.89 2.33 -26.57
N ILE A 8 -35.53 1.23 -26.14
CA ILE A 8 -36.11 1.13 -24.79
C ILE A 8 -35.08 0.67 -23.75
N LEU A 9 -33.98 0.05 -24.15
CA LEU A 9 -32.93 -0.37 -23.21
C LEU A 9 -31.96 0.74 -22.78
N PHE A 10 -32.00 1.91 -23.47
CA PHE A 10 -31.12 3.04 -23.15
C PHE A 10 -31.80 4.12 -22.27
N LEU A 11 -33.08 3.96 -21.94
CA LEU A 11 -33.87 4.95 -21.20
C LEU A 11 -34.14 4.57 -19.72
N LEU A 12 -33.52 3.53 -19.22
CA LEU A 12 -33.64 3.10 -17.80
C LEU A 12 -32.31 3.04 -17.05
N LEU A 13 -31.34 3.89 -17.40
CA LEU A 13 -30.35 4.28 -16.42
C LEU A 13 -30.94 5.46 -15.64
N PRO A 14 -31.38 5.30 -14.40
CA PRO A 14 -31.60 6.43 -13.54
C PRO A 14 -30.20 7.06 -13.35
N MET A 15 -29.95 8.22 -13.96
CA MET A 15 -28.97 9.15 -13.46
C MET A 15 -29.49 9.63 -12.09
N THR A 16 -29.33 8.78 -11.08
CA THR A 16 -29.24 9.26 -9.71
C THR A 16 -27.90 9.99 -9.65
N LEU A 17 -27.91 11.28 -10.00
CA LEU A 17 -26.96 12.21 -9.40
C LEU A 17 -27.31 12.21 -7.89
N SER A 18 -26.89 11.18 -7.20
CA SER A 18 -26.79 11.19 -5.76
C SER A 18 -25.74 12.26 -5.46
N ALA A 19 -26.17 13.39 -4.91
CA ALA A 19 -25.24 14.27 -4.22
C ALA A 19 -24.49 13.36 -3.25
N GLY A 20 -23.19 13.11 -3.52
CA GLY A 20 -22.39 12.18 -2.75
C GLY A 20 -22.51 12.48 -1.27
N SER A 21 -22.53 11.47 -0.41
CA SER A 21 -22.61 11.67 1.03
C SER A 21 -21.54 12.67 1.48
N LYS A 22 -21.77 13.37 2.58
CA LYS A 22 -20.80 14.36 3.11
C LYS A 22 -19.41 13.74 3.28
N THR A 23 -19.36 12.50 3.74
CA THR A 23 -18.12 11.73 3.87
C THR A 23 -17.43 11.50 2.52
N GLN A 24 -18.17 11.20 1.46
CA GLN A 24 -17.63 11.06 0.10
C GLN A 24 -17.02 12.36 -0.44
N GLN A 25 -17.65 13.50 -0.20
CA GLN A 25 -17.11 14.81 -0.57
C GLN A 25 -15.83 15.12 0.21
N LEU A 26 -15.79 14.81 1.51
CA LEU A 26 -14.61 14.98 2.33
C LEU A 26 -13.46 14.04 1.92
N ARG A 27 -13.75 12.80 1.57
CA ARG A 27 -12.74 11.87 1.02
C ARG A 27 -12.13 12.42 -0.26
N GLN A 28 -12.97 12.89 -1.19
CA GLN A 28 -12.48 13.50 -2.43
C GLN A 28 -11.63 14.76 -2.17
N LYS A 29 -12.02 15.58 -1.19
CA LYS A 29 -11.20 16.74 -0.78
C LYS A 29 -9.84 16.28 -0.23
N LEU A 30 -9.82 15.26 0.63
CA LEU A 30 -8.58 14.71 1.19
C LEU A 30 -7.67 14.16 0.08
N ASP A 31 -8.22 13.39 -0.86
CA ASP A 31 -7.45 12.85 -1.97
C ASP A 31 -6.82 13.93 -2.84
N ASN A 32 -7.56 14.97 -3.17
CA ASN A 32 -7.04 16.12 -3.92
C ASN A 32 -5.91 16.83 -3.17
N LEU A 33 -6.02 16.95 -1.84
CA LEU A 33 -4.96 17.53 -1.00
C LEU A 33 -3.72 16.65 -0.95
N LEU A 34 -3.88 15.33 -0.87
CA LEU A 34 -2.77 14.37 -0.91
C LEU A 34 -2.03 14.42 -2.25
N GLU A 35 -2.74 14.59 -3.37
CA GLU A 35 -2.12 14.80 -4.69
C GLU A 35 -1.34 16.12 -4.75
N GLN A 36 -1.84 17.16 -4.08
CA GLN A 36 -1.20 18.48 -4.01
C GLN A 36 -0.18 18.63 -2.86
N ARG A 37 0.06 17.55 -2.08
CA ARG A 37 0.89 17.58 -0.86
C ARG A 37 2.26 18.21 -1.08
N ASN A 38 2.95 17.88 -2.16
CA ASN A 38 4.26 18.46 -2.47
C ASN A 38 4.19 19.97 -2.65
N THR A 39 3.14 20.49 -3.26
CA THR A 39 2.93 21.94 -3.43
C THR A 39 2.69 22.63 -2.08
N LEU A 40 1.95 22.00 -1.18
CA LEU A 40 1.72 22.50 0.18
C LEU A 40 3.05 22.56 0.96
N ILE A 41 3.86 21.50 0.90
CA ILE A 41 5.18 21.42 1.50
C ILE A 41 6.11 22.51 0.93
N ASP A 42 6.11 22.71 -0.38
CA ASP A 42 6.92 23.74 -1.02
C ASP A 42 6.52 25.15 -0.57
N ASN A 43 5.24 25.41 -0.39
CA ASN A 43 4.74 26.69 0.12
C ASN A 43 5.15 26.89 1.59
N LYS A 44 5.00 25.85 2.43
CA LYS A 44 5.49 25.86 3.82
C LYS A 44 6.98 26.19 3.88
N ASN A 45 7.79 25.56 3.03
CA ASN A 45 9.22 25.83 2.94
C ASN A 45 9.54 27.27 2.48
N LYS A 46 8.73 27.87 1.61
CA LYS A 46 8.89 29.28 1.23
C LYS A 46 8.66 30.22 2.42
N ASP A 47 7.62 29.97 3.22
CA ASP A 47 7.33 30.76 4.41
C ASP A 47 8.44 30.64 5.46
N ILE A 48 8.89 29.40 5.72
CA ILE A 48 10.04 29.13 6.58
C ILE A 48 11.30 29.86 6.07
N ASN A 49 11.58 29.81 4.77
CA ASN A 49 12.74 30.49 4.20
C ASN A 49 12.66 32.03 4.31
N ARG A 50 11.44 32.58 4.30
CA ARG A 50 11.24 34.03 4.58
C ARG A 50 11.62 34.35 6.03
N LEU A 51 11.24 33.55 7.00
CA LEU A 51 11.63 33.71 8.40
C LEU A 51 13.15 33.58 8.58
N LYS A 52 13.79 32.61 7.92
CA LYS A 52 15.26 32.46 7.95
C LYS A 52 16.00 33.70 7.40
N LYS A 53 15.49 34.31 6.32
CA LYS A 53 16.06 35.57 5.81
C LYS A 53 15.90 36.72 6.79
N ASN A 54 14.77 36.82 7.49
CA ASN A 54 14.56 37.81 8.54
C ASN A 54 15.56 37.65 9.69
N LEU A 55 15.84 36.38 10.06
CA LEU A 55 16.83 36.05 11.07
C LEU A 55 18.25 36.55 10.69
N THR A 56 18.67 36.29 9.45
CA THR A 56 20.00 36.66 8.94
C THR A 56 20.19 38.18 8.91
N ASN A 57 19.12 38.91 8.66
CA ASN A 57 19.17 40.39 8.53
C ASN A 57 18.93 41.12 9.84
N SER A 58 18.75 40.40 10.97
CA SER A 58 18.43 41.04 12.26
C SER A 58 19.64 41.09 13.20
N GLU A 59 20.06 42.28 13.55
CA GLU A 59 21.05 42.52 14.61
C GLU A 59 20.41 42.63 16.01
N ASN A 60 19.10 42.85 16.08
CA ASN A 60 18.37 42.98 17.34
C ASN A 60 18.15 41.62 18.00
N THR A 61 18.70 41.45 19.20
CA THR A 61 18.64 40.21 19.98
C THR A 61 17.20 39.73 20.24
N LEU A 62 16.32 40.67 20.67
CA LEU A 62 14.91 40.31 20.93
C LEU A 62 14.21 39.81 19.66
N LYS A 63 14.45 40.48 18.53
CA LYS A 63 13.90 40.06 17.25
C LYS A 63 14.46 38.71 16.80
N ARG A 64 15.71 38.41 17.10
CA ARG A 64 16.29 37.07 16.84
C ARG A 64 15.65 36.01 17.71
N LEU A 65 15.42 36.25 19.00
CA LEU A 65 14.70 35.33 19.89
C LEU A 65 13.30 35.07 19.39
N GLN A 66 12.53 36.11 19.04
CA GLN A 66 11.19 35.96 18.43
C GLN A 66 11.22 35.17 17.12
N THR A 67 12.24 35.37 16.29
CA THR A 67 12.36 34.64 15.03
C THR A 67 12.73 33.16 15.25
N TYR A 68 13.55 32.85 16.27
CA TYR A 68 13.80 31.45 16.65
C TYR A 68 12.56 30.77 17.16
N GLU A 69 11.75 31.43 17.98
CA GLU A 69 10.45 30.96 18.43
C GLU A 69 9.52 30.68 17.24
N GLN A 70 9.31 31.65 16.34
CA GLN A 70 8.51 31.45 15.12
C GLN A 70 9.02 30.32 14.24
N LEU A 71 10.34 30.21 14.06
CA LEU A 71 10.91 29.10 13.29
C LEU A 71 10.70 27.74 13.97
N SER A 72 10.81 27.68 15.30
CA SER A 72 10.54 26.46 16.05
C SER A 72 9.05 26.06 15.95
N GLU A 73 8.13 27.02 16.01
CA GLU A 73 6.69 26.81 15.84
C GLU A 73 6.35 26.29 14.42
N GLU A 74 6.93 26.92 13.36
CA GLU A 74 6.73 26.48 11.99
C GLU A 74 7.22 25.05 11.74
N TYR A 75 8.30 24.64 12.42
CA TYR A 75 8.83 23.29 12.33
C TYR A 75 8.21 22.30 13.33
N TYR A 76 7.50 22.78 14.32
CA TYR A 76 7.03 21.99 15.47
C TYR A 76 6.26 20.72 15.09
N VAL A 77 5.38 20.79 14.10
CA VAL A 77 4.64 19.65 13.56
C VAL A 77 5.13 19.23 12.17
N PHE A 78 6.10 19.95 11.61
CA PHE A 78 6.59 19.75 10.26
C PHE A 78 7.89 18.93 10.22
N GLN A 79 8.91 19.28 11.03
CA GLN A 79 10.19 18.58 11.05
C GLN A 79 10.88 18.68 12.41
N PHE A 80 10.96 17.57 13.12
CA PHE A 80 11.46 17.48 14.49
C PHE A 80 12.88 18.06 14.67
N ASP A 81 13.85 17.61 13.86
CA ASP A 81 15.26 18.01 14.02
C ASP A 81 15.48 19.52 13.78
N SER A 82 14.70 20.09 12.85
CA SER A 82 14.74 21.53 12.59
C SER A 82 14.12 22.33 13.73
N ALA A 83 12.97 21.89 14.26
CA ALA A 83 12.37 22.51 15.44
C ALA A 83 13.34 22.49 16.63
N MET A 84 13.94 21.32 16.90
CA MET A 84 14.95 21.14 17.95
C MET A 84 16.14 22.07 17.76
N THR A 85 16.60 22.24 16.51
CA THR A 85 17.71 23.14 16.19
C THR A 85 17.40 24.59 16.56
N TYR A 86 16.20 25.09 16.25
CA TYR A 86 15.84 26.48 16.54
C TYR A 86 15.50 26.70 18.01
N LEU A 87 14.92 25.72 18.70
CA LEU A 87 14.74 25.74 20.15
C LEU A 87 16.10 25.84 20.88
N ASN A 88 17.05 25.00 20.51
CA ASN A 88 18.39 25.03 21.12
C ASN A 88 19.10 26.39 20.86
N LYS A 89 18.98 26.96 19.65
CA LYS A 89 19.51 28.33 19.36
C LYS A 89 18.80 29.39 20.17
N GLY A 90 17.48 29.26 20.36
CA GLY A 90 16.70 30.15 21.21
C GLY A 90 17.13 30.07 22.67
N ILE A 91 17.30 28.86 23.20
CA ILE A 91 17.80 28.63 24.57
C ILE A 91 19.19 29.25 24.76
N GLN A 92 20.11 28.94 23.85
CA GLN A 92 21.48 29.47 23.93
C GLN A 92 21.49 31.00 23.91
N LEU A 93 20.80 31.63 22.96
CA LEU A 93 20.77 33.11 22.88
C LEU A 93 20.06 33.73 24.09
N ALA A 94 18.98 33.11 24.58
CA ALA A 94 18.29 33.58 25.78
C ALA A 94 19.18 33.48 27.03
N GLN A 95 20.00 32.45 27.15
CA GLN A 95 20.96 32.26 28.21
C GLN A 95 22.11 33.31 28.13
N GLU A 96 22.71 33.49 26.94
CA GLU A 96 23.77 34.49 26.68
C GLU A 96 23.31 35.93 27.02
N THR A 97 22.04 36.22 26.79
CA THR A 97 21.42 37.52 26.98
C THR A 97 20.66 37.66 28.30
N GLN A 98 20.70 36.65 29.14
CA GLN A 98 19.99 36.58 30.43
C GLN A 98 18.46 36.84 30.29
N ASN A 99 17.87 36.45 29.16
CA ASN A 99 16.44 36.60 28.93
C ASN A 99 15.67 35.39 29.45
N THR A 100 15.29 35.46 30.71
CA THR A 100 14.60 34.36 31.42
C THR A 100 13.29 33.98 30.78
N TYR A 101 12.55 34.93 30.20
CA TYR A 101 11.29 34.65 29.51
C TYR A 101 11.49 33.66 28.34
N TYR A 102 12.33 34.01 27.37
CA TYR A 102 12.59 33.15 26.23
C TYR A 102 13.34 31.87 26.61
N TYR A 103 14.18 31.92 27.63
CA TYR A 103 14.86 30.72 28.14
C TYR A 103 13.83 29.68 28.60
N ASN A 104 12.90 30.04 29.49
CA ASN A 104 11.89 29.15 30.02
C ASN A 104 10.89 28.73 28.94
N SER A 105 10.41 29.62 28.08
CA SER A 105 9.49 29.30 26.99
C SER A 105 10.06 28.26 26.03
N ASN A 106 11.34 28.43 25.64
CA ASN A 106 12.00 27.47 24.75
C ASN A 106 12.26 26.13 25.44
N LEU A 107 12.56 26.07 26.75
CA LEU A 107 12.68 24.81 27.49
C LEU A 107 11.35 24.06 27.56
N ILE A 108 10.25 24.77 27.82
CA ILE A 108 8.90 24.18 27.82
C ILE A 108 8.58 23.59 26.44
N SER A 109 8.77 24.37 25.39
CA SER A 109 8.51 23.93 24.00
C SER A 109 9.43 22.76 23.59
N LYS A 110 10.71 22.78 24.03
CA LYS A 110 11.65 21.69 23.77
C LYS A 110 11.22 20.41 24.47
N ALA A 111 10.79 20.48 25.71
CA ALA A 111 10.30 19.32 26.46
C ALA A 111 9.07 18.70 25.80
N GLU A 112 8.12 19.53 25.37
CA GLU A 112 6.94 19.04 24.65
C GLU A 112 7.33 18.40 23.31
N LEU A 113 8.21 19.02 22.53
CA LEU A 113 8.71 18.47 21.28
C LEU A 113 9.41 17.11 21.47
N LEU A 114 10.26 16.98 22.50
CA LEU A 114 10.91 15.72 22.86
C LEU A 114 9.89 14.61 23.14
N SER A 115 8.78 14.95 23.81
CA SER A 115 7.72 13.99 24.11
C SER A 115 7.01 13.48 22.84
N ILE A 116 6.81 14.35 21.84
CA ILE A 116 6.27 13.95 20.51
C ILE A 116 7.25 13.01 19.80
N GLY A 117 8.55 13.26 19.94
CA GLY A 117 9.60 12.38 19.42
C GLY A 117 9.77 11.06 20.18
N GLY A 118 9.04 10.84 21.29
CA GLY A 118 9.14 9.64 22.13
C GLY A 118 10.30 9.63 23.12
N LEU A 119 10.90 10.80 23.37
CA LEU A 119 12.06 11.00 24.28
C LEU A 119 11.56 11.52 25.64
N TYR A 120 10.77 10.71 26.34
CA TYR A 120 10.04 11.15 27.54
C TYR A 120 10.95 11.48 28.72
N SER A 121 12.02 10.71 28.96
CA SER A 121 12.98 10.97 30.03
C SER A 121 13.70 12.29 29.82
N GLU A 122 14.11 12.55 28.60
CA GLU A 122 14.75 13.79 28.18
C GLU A 122 13.76 14.97 28.27
N ALA A 123 12.50 14.75 27.91
CA ALA A 123 11.46 15.76 28.05
C ALA A 123 11.27 16.20 29.51
N ILE A 124 11.24 15.23 30.44
CA ILE A 124 11.15 15.55 31.88
C ILE A 124 12.42 16.27 32.34
N HIS A 125 13.61 15.81 31.93
CA HIS A 125 14.85 16.46 32.30
C HIS A 125 14.93 17.94 31.85
N GLU A 126 14.45 18.23 30.64
CA GLU A 126 14.44 19.60 30.11
C GLU A 126 13.42 20.48 30.84
N ILE A 127 12.21 19.98 31.09
CA ILE A 127 11.17 20.79 31.73
C ILE A 127 11.45 21.05 33.22
N GLU A 128 12.19 20.17 33.89
CA GLU A 128 12.65 20.36 35.27
C GLU A 128 13.68 21.50 35.43
N GLN A 129 14.32 21.93 34.33
CA GLN A 129 15.24 23.09 34.34
C GLN A 129 14.50 24.42 34.33
N VAL A 130 13.18 24.43 34.10
CA VAL A 130 12.37 25.66 34.07
C VAL A 130 12.26 26.25 35.47
N ASP A 131 12.65 27.52 35.60
CA ASP A 131 12.43 28.26 36.85
C ASP A 131 10.96 28.70 36.97
N THR A 132 10.18 27.87 37.69
CA THR A 132 8.75 28.09 37.86
C THR A 132 8.40 29.32 38.72
N THR A 133 9.38 29.92 39.41
CA THR A 133 9.12 31.06 40.30
C THR A 133 8.91 32.37 39.51
N VAL A 134 9.53 32.46 38.34
CA VAL A 134 9.51 33.68 37.50
C VAL A 134 8.53 33.58 36.31
N LEU A 135 7.82 32.47 36.17
CA LEU A 135 6.87 32.28 35.08
C LEU A 135 5.69 33.26 35.20
N ASP A 136 5.34 33.90 34.10
CA ASP A 136 4.07 34.62 33.99
C ASP A 136 2.86 33.69 33.86
N LYS A 137 1.66 34.26 33.75
CA LYS A 137 0.42 33.47 33.69
C LYS A 137 0.39 32.53 32.48
N ALA A 138 0.80 33.00 31.30
CA ALA A 138 0.79 32.20 30.07
C ALA A 138 1.83 31.08 30.14
N GLN A 139 3.05 31.40 30.56
CA GLN A 139 4.11 30.40 30.73
C GLN A 139 3.76 29.33 31.79
N ARG A 140 3.03 29.71 32.86
CA ARG A 140 2.54 28.70 33.84
C ARG A 140 1.53 27.76 33.23
N PHE A 141 0.64 28.28 32.39
CA PHE A 141 -0.28 27.43 31.63
C PHE A 141 0.50 26.46 30.75
N ASP A 142 1.41 26.97 29.91
CA ASP A 142 2.20 26.18 28.98
C ASP A 142 3.04 25.12 29.71
N TYR A 143 3.68 25.48 30.83
CA TYR A 143 4.45 24.57 31.65
C TYR A 143 3.63 23.37 32.14
N TYR A 144 2.48 23.63 32.78
CA TYR A 144 1.65 22.55 33.30
C TYR A 144 0.95 21.77 32.18
N PHE A 145 0.55 22.46 31.11
CA PHE A 145 -0.07 21.82 29.96
C PHE A 145 0.91 20.93 29.19
N SER A 146 2.16 21.35 29.05
CA SER A 146 3.22 20.52 28.47
C SER A 146 3.49 19.28 29.33
N LEU A 147 3.54 19.39 30.66
CA LEU A 147 3.64 18.24 31.55
C LEU A 147 2.44 17.29 31.42
N PHE A 148 1.21 17.82 31.28
CA PHE A 148 0.03 17.02 30.96
C PHE A 148 0.24 16.25 29.66
N ARG A 149 0.69 16.88 28.60
CA ARG A 149 0.92 16.25 27.30
C ARG A 149 2.04 15.22 27.34
N ILE A 150 3.17 15.53 27.96
CA ILE A 150 4.29 14.59 28.15
C ILE A 150 3.79 13.30 28.80
N HIS A 151 3.07 13.42 29.91
CA HIS A 151 2.56 12.25 30.63
C HIS A 151 1.44 11.52 29.89
N THR A 152 0.64 12.22 29.09
CA THR A 152 -0.38 11.61 28.23
C THR A 152 0.27 10.75 27.16
N TYR A 153 1.24 11.29 26.43
CA TYR A 153 1.97 10.55 25.39
C TYR A 153 2.78 9.39 25.97
N TRP A 154 3.37 9.59 27.15
CA TRP A 154 4.10 8.52 27.83
C TRP A 154 3.16 7.37 28.26
N ALA A 155 1.98 7.69 28.75
CA ALA A 155 0.95 6.69 29.06
C ALA A 155 0.53 5.90 27.82
N ASP A 156 0.33 6.58 26.66
CA ASP A 156 -0.01 5.94 25.39
C ASP A 156 1.10 5.03 24.89
N PHE A 157 2.35 5.46 25.07
CA PHE A 157 3.52 4.66 24.68
C PHE A 157 3.68 3.41 25.55
N CYS A 158 3.56 3.53 26.87
CA CYS A 158 3.68 2.40 27.79
C CYS A 158 2.63 1.33 27.49
N ASN A 159 1.38 1.76 27.39
CA ASN A 159 0.22 0.90 27.10
C ASN A 159 0.23 -0.42 27.92
N ASP A 160 0.59 -0.34 29.21
CA ASP A 160 0.74 -1.45 30.13
C ASP A 160 -0.09 -1.25 31.41
N LYS A 161 -0.18 -2.28 32.26
CA LYS A 161 -0.98 -2.23 33.49
C LYS A 161 -0.29 -1.51 34.67
N THR A 162 1.01 -1.28 34.59
CA THR A 162 1.82 -0.77 35.71
C THR A 162 2.10 0.72 35.58
N TYR A 163 2.65 1.14 34.47
CA TYR A 163 3.11 2.52 34.27
C TYR A 163 2.04 3.43 33.65
N THR A 164 1.19 2.91 32.76
CA THR A 164 0.10 3.68 32.15
C THR A 164 -0.79 4.38 33.19
N PRO A 165 -1.30 3.70 34.24
CA PRO A 165 -2.13 4.38 35.25
C PRO A 165 -1.38 5.49 35.98
N THR A 166 -0.09 5.28 36.29
CA THR A 166 0.74 6.30 36.96
C THR A 166 0.87 7.56 36.12
N HIS A 167 1.16 7.41 34.83
CA HIS A 167 1.28 8.55 33.93
C HIS A 167 -0.09 9.22 33.68
N ARG A 168 -1.17 8.46 33.58
CA ARG A 168 -2.53 9.04 33.47
C ARG A 168 -2.90 9.89 34.69
N LEU A 169 -2.57 9.44 35.88
CA LEU A 169 -2.81 10.21 37.11
C LEU A 169 -1.99 11.50 37.15
N LYS A 170 -0.71 11.43 36.78
CA LYS A 170 0.13 12.62 36.66
C LYS A 170 -0.39 13.62 35.62
N ALA A 171 -0.78 13.12 34.44
CA ALA A 171 -1.39 13.95 33.40
C ALA A 171 -2.63 14.67 33.92
N GLN A 172 -3.52 13.94 34.59
CA GLN A 172 -4.72 14.52 35.21
C GLN A 172 -4.39 15.64 36.23
N ASP A 173 -3.39 15.41 37.10
CA ASP A 173 -2.97 16.39 38.09
C ASP A 173 -2.40 17.64 37.44
N TYR A 174 -1.54 17.48 36.41
CA TYR A 174 -0.96 18.62 35.71
C TYR A 174 -2.01 19.41 34.92
N LEU A 175 -2.99 18.77 34.32
CA LEU A 175 -4.07 19.49 33.63
C LEU A 175 -4.93 20.27 34.64
N LYS A 176 -5.19 19.74 35.83
CA LYS A 176 -5.84 20.50 36.93
C LYS A 176 -5.04 21.74 37.32
N LYS A 177 -3.69 21.63 37.35
CA LYS A 177 -2.81 22.74 37.68
C LYS A 177 -2.71 23.77 36.56
N ALA A 178 -2.88 23.37 35.30
CA ALA A 178 -2.83 24.26 34.15
C ALA A 178 -4.05 25.18 34.05
N MET A 179 -5.26 24.62 34.24
CA MET A 179 -6.51 25.33 33.95
C MET A 179 -6.70 26.69 34.67
N PRO A 180 -6.26 26.90 35.91
CA PRO A 180 -6.36 28.24 36.55
C PRO A 180 -5.57 29.34 35.84
N PHE A 181 -4.57 28.97 35.02
CA PHE A 181 -3.74 29.89 34.25
C PHE A 181 -4.20 30.04 32.80
N CYS A 182 -5.18 29.24 32.36
CA CYS A 182 -5.70 29.31 31.00
C CYS A 182 -6.33 30.69 30.74
N ASP A 183 -6.13 31.22 29.53
CA ASP A 183 -6.77 32.45 29.10
C ASP A 183 -8.14 32.13 28.48
N GLU A 184 -9.21 32.61 29.12
CA GLU A 184 -10.58 32.40 28.64
C GLU A 184 -10.87 33.09 27.29
N THR A 185 -10.02 34.05 26.89
CA THR A 185 -10.12 34.77 25.61
C THR A 185 -9.37 34.06 24.48
N ASP A 186 -8.57 33.03 24.80
CA ASP A 186 -7.86 32.24 23.78
C ASP A 186 -8.86 31.49 22.92
N LYS A 187 -8.66 31.50 21.61
CA LYS A 187 -9.49 30.78 20.66
C LYS A 187 -9.53 29.27 20.91
N SER A 188 -8.45 28.73 21.52
CA SER A 188 -8.33 27.31 21.88
C SER A 188 -8.91 26.98 23.26
N TYR A 189 -9.46 27.95 23.98
CA TYR A 189 -9.98 27.75 25.33
C TYR A 189 -11.01 26.62 25.39
N GLU A 190 -11.95 26.58 24.45
CA GLU A 190 -12.95 25.51 24.38
C GLU A 190 -12.31 24.14 24.13
N TYR A 191 -11.19 24.06 23.40
CA TYR A 191 -10.42 22.81 23.25
C TYR A 191 -9.85 22.37 24.61
N TYR A 192 -9.24 23.29 25.38
CA TYR A 192 -8.68 22.97 26.70
C TYR A 192 -9.76 22.52 27.70
N LEU A 193 -10.95 23.10 27.64
CA LEU A 193 -12.10 22.65 28.45
C LEU A 193 -12.55 21.25 28.03
N GLY A 194 -12.48 20.92 26.75
CA GLY A 194 -12.74 19.57 26.24
C GLY A 194 -11.76 18.55 26.82
N GLU A 195 -10.44 18.85 26.77
CA GLU A 195 -9.40 18.02 27.40
C GLU A 195 -9.64 17.86 28.91
N TYR A 196 -9.95 18.96 29.60
CA TYR A 196 -10.28 18.90 31.03
C TYR A 196 -11.49 18.00 31.34
N ALA A 197 -12.51 18.07 30.51
CA ALA A 197 -13.70 17.24 30.65
C ALA A 197 -13.40 15.75 30.45
N VAL A 198 -12.52 15.41 29.49
CA VAL A 198 -12.07 14.02 29.27
C VAL A 198 -11.21 13.53 30.43
N PHE A 199 -10.09 14.21 30.67
CA PHE A 199 -9.03 13.68 31.54
C PHE A 199 -9.30 13.90 33.04
N VAL A 200 -10.00 14.97 33.38
CA VAL A 200 -10.23 15.35 34.80
C VAL A 200 -11.63 14.99 35.26
N LEU A 201 -12.66 15.38 34.50
CA LEU A 201 -14.05 15.13 34.86
C LEU A 201 -14.53 13.72 34.47
N ASN A 202 -13.78 13.03 33.61
CA ASN A 202 -14.18 11.75 33.02
C ASN A 202 -15.59 11.79 32.41
N ASN A 203 -15.90 12.91 31.75
CA ASN A 203 -17.22 13.17 31.18
C ASN A 203 -17.14 13.45 29.68
N PRO A 204 -17.22 12.41 28.85
CA PRO A 204 -17.10 12.55 27.40
C PRO A 204 -18.24 13.35 26.75
N GLN A 205 -19.40 13.42 27.37
CA GLN A 205 -20.52 14.20 26.85
C GLN A 205 -20.27 15.70 27.00
N VAL A 206 -19.75 16.13 28.14
CA VAL A 206 -19.32 17.54 28.35
C VAL A 206 -18.16 17.88 27.42
N ALA A 207 -17.18 17.00 27.30
CA ALA A 207 -16.05 17.18 26.39
C ALA A 207 -16.51 17.42 24.94
N ARG A 208 -17.47 16.63 24.47
CA ARG A 208 -18.03 16.77 23.11
C ARG A 208 -18.63 18.15 22.89
N VAL A 209 -19.37 18.69 23.87
CA VAL A 209 -19.95 20.04 23.76
C VAL A 209 -18.84 21.08 23.54
N HIS A 210 -17.75 20.96 24.31
CA HIS A 210 -16.61 21.87 24.20
C HIS A 210 -15.88 21.72 22.87
N TYR A 211 -15.59 20.51 22.41
CA TYR A 211 -14.95 20.31 21.11
C TYR A 211 -15.81 20.80 19.94
N ILE A 212 -17.15 20.63 20.00
CA ILE A 212 -18.06 21.19 18.98
C ILE A 212 -18.01 22.72 18.98
N LYS A 213 -17.87 23.37 20.12
CA LYS A 213 -17.68 24.82 20.18
C LYS A 213 -16.30 25.21 19.63
N ALA A 214 -15.26 24.48 19.99
CA ALA A 214 -13.89 24.71 19.53
C ALA A 214 -13.80 24.70 18.00
N ILE A 215 -14.35 23.69 17.31
CA ILE A 215 -14.32 23.62 15.85
C ILE A 215 -15.13 24.72 15.14
N LYS A 216 -16.05 25.38 15.82
CA LYS A 216 -16.79 26.55 15.28
C LYS A 216 -16.01 27.85 15.38
N GLN A 217 -15.08 27.96 16.32
CA GLN A 217 -14.31 29.17 16.62
C GLN A 217 -12.92 29.14 15.99
N LEU A 218 -12.35 27.95 15.84
CA LEU A 218 -11.00 27.75 15.31
C LEU A 218 -10.95 27.80 13.79
N PRO A 219 -9.86 28.32 13.20
CA PRO A 219 -9.60 28.17 11.76
C PRO A 219 -9.53 26.70 11.37
N GLN A 220 -10.16 26.34 10.25
CA GLN A 220 -10.24 24.94 9.79
C GLN A 220 -8.88 24.30 9.50
N ASN A 221 -7.89 25.09 9.13
CA ASN A 221 -6.50 24.67 8.89
C ASN A 221 -5.62 24.82 10.13
N SER A 222 -6.16 24.90 11.35
CA SER A 222 -5.36 25.02 12.57
C SER A 222 -5.17 23.66 13.24
N ARG A 223 -4.07 23.51 13.96
CA ARG A 223 -3.75 22.31 14.73
C ARG A 223 -4.85 21.97 15.74
N PHE A 224 -5.33 22.96 16.51
CA PHE A 224 -6.38 22.73 17.51
C PHE A 224 -7.72 22.34 16.90
N TYR A 225 -8.03 22.82 15.69
CA TYR A 225 -9.20 22.33 14.94
C TYR A 225 -9.03 20.84 14.60
N ALA A 226 -7.88 20.44 14.05
CA ALA A 226 -7.60 19.04 13.74
C ALA A 226 -7.70 18.16 14.98
N MET A 227 -7.09 18.57 16.11
CA MET A 227 -7.14 17.84 17.38
C MET A 227 -8.57 17.73 17.94
N SER A 228 -9.37 18.80 17.86
CA SER A 228 -10.78 18.80 18.26
C SER A 228 -11.63 17.84 17.41
N CYS A 229 -11.40 17.83 16.10
CA CYS A 229 -12.05 16.88 15.20
C CYS A 229 -11.64 15.44 15.53
N PHE A 230 -10.36 15.21 15.79
CA PHE A 230 -9.88 13.88 16.19
C PHE A 230 -10.55 13.41 17.50
N ALA A 231 -10.62 14.26 18.51
CA ALA A 231 -11.31 13.95 19.77
C ALA A 231 -12.81 13.66 19.58
N LEU A 232 -13.47 14.42 18.70
CA LEU A 232 -14.87 14.17 18.32
C LEU A 232 -15.03 12.82 17.63
N SER A 233 -14.10 12.44 16.76
CA SER A 233 -14.14 11.13 16.08
C SER A 233 -14.12 9.99 17.10
N GLY A 234 -13.22 10.04 18.08
CA GLY A 234 -13.17 9.07 19.19
C GLY A 234 -14.44 9.05 20.02
N SER A 235 -14.99 10.22 20.33
CA SER A 235 -16.23 10.34 21.07
C SER A 235 -17.43 9.70 20.36
N TYR A 236 -17.57 9.91 19.05
CA TYR A 236 -18.63 9.30 18.24
C TYR A 236 -18.38 7.81 17.99
N GLY A 237 -17.11 7.39 17.85
CA GLY A 237 -16.76 5.97 17.75
C GLY A 237 -17.16 5.18 18.98
N ASN A 238 -16.93 5.72 20.17
CA ASN A 238 -17.37 5.11 21.44
C ASN A 238 -18.89 4.97 21.58
N GLU A 239 -19.66 5.77 20.85
CA GLU A 239 -21.12 5.67 20.77
C GLU A 239 -21.61 4.75 19.65
N GLY A 240 -20.71 4.22 18.83
CA GLY A 240 -21.04 3.41 17.67
C GLY A 240 -21.59 4.20 16.49
N ASN A 241 -21.41 5.54 16.45
CA ASN A 241 -21.82 6.37 15.33
C ASN A 241 -20.71 6.43 14.27
N ALA A 242 -20.68 5.40 13.44
CA ALA A 242 -19.66 5.19 12.42
C ALA A 242 -19.57 6.34 11.41
N GLU A 243 -20.71 6.91 10.97
CA GLU A 243 -20.74 8.00 9.99
C GLU A 243 -20.08 9.28 10.55
N LYS A 244 -20.42 9.64 11.80
CA LYS A 244 -19.81 10.79 12.46
C LYS A 244 -18.35 10.56 12.80
N GLN A 245 -17.99 9.36 13.20
CA GLN A 245 -16.60 8.99 13.45
C GLN A 245 -15.76 9.22 12.19
N GLU A 246 -16.21 8.72 11.04
CA GLU A 246 -15.53 8.90 9.77
C GLU A 246 -15.47 10.38 9.34
N GLU A 247 -16.61 11.08 9.45
CA GLU A 247 -16.67 12.51 9.13
C GLU A 247 -15.58 13.29 9.87
N PHE A 248 -15.45 13.08 11.17
CA PHE A 248 -14.49 13.83 12.00
C PHE A 248 -13.04 13.34 11.81
N LEU A 249 -12.80 12.08 11.50
CA LEU A 249 -11.48 11.62 11.07
C LEU A 249 -11.03 12.28 9.76
N LEU A 250 -11.95 12.41 8.80
CA LEU A 250 -11.69 13.09 7.53
C LEU A 250 -11.39 14.58 7.74
N LEU A 251 -12.20 15.27 8.54
CA LEU A 251 -11.98 16.69 8.84
C LEU A 251 -10.65 16.93 9.54
N SER A 252 -10.28 16.08 10.49
CA SER A 252 -8.99 16.14 11.16
C SER A 252 -7.83 15.91 10.18
N SER A 253 -7.91 14.85 9.37
CA SER A 253 -6.87 14.55 8.37
C SER A 253 -6.71 15.65 7.33
N ILE A 254 -7.81 16.26 6.87
CA ILE A 254 -7.79 17.40 5.94
C ILE A 254 -7.05 18.58 6.56
N ALA A 255 -7.39 18.93 7.81
CA ALA A 255 -6.76 20.02 8.52
C ALA A 255 -5.26 19.79 8.73
N ASP A 256 -4.85 18.57 9.07
CA ASP A 256 -3.44 18.21 9.23
C ASP A 256 -2.67 18.34 7.91
N ILE A 257 -3.21 17.86 6.79
CA ILE A 257 -2.56 17.99 5.48
C ILE A 257 -2.48 19.45 5.02
N GLU A 258 -3.56 20.24 5.19
CA GLU A 258 -3.57 21.68 4.85
C GLU A 258 -2.53 22.46 5.67
N ASN A 259 -2.28 22.06 6.93
CA ASN A 259 -1.30 22.67 7.82
C ASN A 259 0.12 22.10 7.68
N CYS A 260 0.33 21.13 6.78
CA CYS A 260 1.57 20.36 6.66
C CYS A 260 2.02 19.70 7.98
N THR A 261 1.07 19.17 8.75
CA THR A 261 1.34 18.39 9.96
C THR A 261 1.88 17.02 9.57
N MET A 262 3.16 16.76 9.83
CA MET A 262 3.80 15.47 9.52
C MET A 262 3.66 14.45 10.65
N GLU A 263 3.17 14.87 11.82
CA GLU A 263 2.66 14.00 12.88
C GLU A 263 1.19 13.64 12.59
N ASN A 264 0.93 12.92 11.49
CA ASN A 264 -0.42 12.75 10.96
C ASN A 264 -1.15 11.56 11.61
N PHE A 265 -1.55 11.72 12.87
CA PHE A 265 -2.23 10.67 13.64
C PHE A 265 -3.66 10.42 13.14
N ALA A 266 -4.35 11.46 12.67
CA ALA A 266 -5.69 11.33 12.16
C ALA A 266 -5.75 10.47 10.90
N LEU A 267 -4.83 10.67 9.96
CA LEU A 267 -4.75 9.90 8.72
C LEU A 267 -4.45 8.41 8.99
N GLN A 268 -3.56 8.11 9.95
CA GLN A 268 -3.30 6.75 10.42
C GLN A 268 -4.59 6.08 10.95
N ASN A 269 -5.37 6.80 11.77
CA ASN A 269 -6.59 6.26 12.35
C ASN A 269 -7.71 6.16 11.32
N LEU A 270 -7.79 7.09 10.37
CA LEU A 270 -8.71 7.00 9.24
C LEU A 270 -8.43 5.75 8.39
N ALA A 271 -7.15 5.46 8.11
CA ALA A 271 -6.77 4.26 7.40
C ALA A 271 -7.20 2.98 8.14
N MET A 272 -7.01 2.94 9.46
CA MET A 272 -7.46 1.82 10.28
C MET A 272 -8.99 1.71 10.31
N TYR A 273 -9.68 2.83 10.46
CA TYR A 273 -11.14 2.86 10.44
C TYR A 273 -11.69 2.28 9.12
N ILE A 274 -11.16 2.71 7.97
CA ILE A 274 -11.56 2.19 6.66
C ILE A 274 -11.27 0.69 6.57
N PHE A 275 -10.09 0.26 7.01
CA PHE A 275 -9.70 -1.15 7.03
C PHE A 275 -10.66 -2.03 7.83
N GLU A 276 -11.14 -1.55 8.97
CA GLU A 276 -12.01 -2.29 9.87
C GLU A 276 -13.48 -2.31 9.41
N HIS A 277 -13.96 -1.22 8.80
CA HIS A 277 -15.38 -1.03 8.50
C HIS A 277 -15.73 -1.16 7.02
N ASN A 278 -14.78 -0.98 6.10
CA ASN A 278 -15.07 -0.96 4.66
C ASN A 278 -14.03 -1.73 3.84
N LYS A 279 -14.30 -3.01 3.63
CA LYS A 279 -13.40 -3.89 2.86
C LYS A 279 -13.34 -3.57 1.37
N ASP A 280 -14.28 -2.80 0.86
CA ASP A 280 -14.28 -2.42 -0.57
C ASP A 280 -13.34 -1.24 -0.85
N ASP A 281 -13.00 -0.47 0.17
CA ASP A 281 -12.18 0.74 0.12
C ASP A 281 -10.75 0.54 0.66
N LEU A 282 -10.21 -0.69 0.63
CA LEU A 282 -8.88 -1.00 1.15
C LEU A 282 -7.73 -0.29 0.43
N ASP A 283 -7.95 0.18 -0.80
CA ASP A 283 -7.01 1.03 -1.54
C ASP A 283 -6.81 2.39 -0.86
N TYR A 284 -7.87 2.99 -0.32
CA TYR A 284 -7.77 4.20 0.51
C TYR A 284 -7.02 3.92 1.81
N ALA A 285 -7.35 2.83 2.50
CA ALA A 285 -6.67 2.44 3.74
C ALA A 285 -5.16 2.26 3.52
N GLN A 286 -4.77 1.57 2.44
CA GLN A 286 -3.37 1.38 2.08
C GLN A 286 -2.67 2.71 1.77
N ARG A 287 -3.28 3.55 0.95
CA ARG A 287 -2.70 4.83 0.55
C ARG A 287 -2.53 5.76 1.76
N TYR A 288 -3.55 5.85 2.60
CA TYR A 288 -3.50 6.73 3.78
C TYR A 288 -2.49 6.26 4.82
N ILE A 289 -2.41 4.96 5.11
CA ILE A 289 -1.43 4.44 6.06
C ILE A 289 0.01 4.56 5.54
N GLN A 290 0.20 4.43 4.23
CA GLN A 290 1.50 4.62 3.61
C GLN A 290 1.93 6.08 3.67
N THR A 291 1.04 7.03 3.36
CA THR A 291 1.31 8.46 3.49
C THR A 291 1.61 8.84 4.95
N ALA A 292 0.84 8.32 5.91
CA ALA A 292 1.09 8.55 7.33
C ALA A 292 2.47 8.01 7.77
N LEU A 293 2.94 6.89 7.20
CA LEU A 293 4.28 6.37 7.46
C LEU A 293 5.38 7.25 6.87
N GLU A 294 5.17 7.75 5.65
CA GLU A 294 6.10 8.69 5.00
C GLU A 294 6.22 9.98 5.80
N ASP A 295 5.08 10.51 6.29
CA ASP A 295 5.04 11.69 7.15
C ASP A 295 5.77 11.45 8.48
N ALA A 296 5.51 10.32 9.13
CA ALA A 296 6.17 9.96 10.38
C ALA A 296 7.70 9.81 10.23
N HIS A 297 8.16 9.26 9.09
CA HIS A 297 9.59 9.19 8.77
C HIS A 297 10.20 10.56 8.50
N PHE A 298 9.49 11.41 7.77
CA PHE A 298 9.95 12.77 7.48
C PHE A 298 10.07 13.61 8.76
N TYR A 299 9.11 13.47 9.66
CA TYR A 299 9.11 14.13 10.96
C TYR A 299 10.15 13.55 11.93
N ASN A 300 10.52 12.28 11.79
CA ASN A 300 11.31 11.48 12.74
C ASN A 300 10.51 11.10 14.02
N ASN A 301 9.21 10.81 13.89
CA ASN A 301 8.35 10.37 15.00
C ASN A 301 8.47 8.86 15.24
N ARG A 302 9.31 8.47 16.19
CA ARG A 302 9.62 7.05 16.48
C ARG A 302 8.37 6.27 16.91
N LEU A 303 7.51 6.87 17.76
CA LEU A 303 6.27 6.22 18.22
C LEU A 303 5.35 5.91 17.03
N ARG A 304 5.10 6.88 16.17
CA ARG A 304 4.23 6.68 15.00
C ARG A 304 4.80 5.69 14.01
N ILE A 305 6.10 5.73 13.77
CA ILE A 305 6.78 4.72 12.91
C ILE A 305 6.53 3.31 13.45
N ILE A 306 6.68 3.10 14.75
CA ILE A 306 6.43 1.81 15.41
C ILE A 306 4.97 1.38 15.24
N GLU A 307 4.04 2.24 15.61
CA GLU A 307 2.60 1.97 15.54
C GLU A 307 2.15 1.64 14.11
N ILE A 308 2.56 2.44 13.13
CA ILE A 308 2.20 2.24 11.73
C ILE A 308 2.88 0.98 11.18
N SER A 309 4.14 0.73 11.52
CA SER A 309 4.88 -0.45 11.07
C SER A 309 4.26 -1.76 11.56
N SER A 310 3.54 -1.75 12.68
CA SER A 310 2.79 -2.92 13.15
C SER A 310 1.47 -3.14 12.38
N LYS A 311 0.84 -2.08 11.90
CA LYS A 311 -0.48 -2.09 11.24
C LYS A 311 -0.37 -2.25 9.72
N LEU A 312 0.63 -1.62 9.12
CA LEU A 312 0.84 -1.60 7.66
C LEU A 312 0.87 -2.99 7.01
N PRO A 313 1.59 -4.01 7.53
CA PRO A 313 1.61 -5.33 6.91
C PRO A 313 0.22 -5.98 6.83
N VAL A 314 -0.62 -5.74 7.83
CA VAL A 314 -1.99 -6.29 7.89
C VAL A 314 -2.87 -5.66 6.82
N ILE A 315 -2.83 -4.32 6.67
CA ILE A 315 -3.58 -3.59 5.65
C ILE A 315 -3.09 -4.00 4.25
N VAL A 316 -1.77 -4.01 4.04
CA VAL A 316 -1.17 -4.36 2.73
C VAL A 316 -1.50 -5.80 2.33
N SER A 317 -1.40 -6.76 3.26
CA SER A 317 -1.73 -8.17 2.96
C SER A 317 -3.20 -8.34 2.61
N SER A 318 -4.10 -7.67 3.32
CA SER A 318 -5.54 -7.71 3.05
C SER A 318 -5.89 -7.05 1.70
N TYR A 319 -5.25 -5.92 1.40
CA TYR A 319 -5.40 -5.25 0.10
C TYR A 319 -4.91 -6.15 -1.05
N GLN A 320 -3.73 -6.76 -0.92
CA GLN A 320 -3.19 -7.69 -1.90
C GLN A 320 -4.09 -8.92 -2.09
N GLN A 321 -4.65 -9.45 -1.00
CA GLN A 321 -5.60 -10.56 -1.07
C GLN A 321 -6.86 -10.16 -1.85
N THR A 322 -7.41 -8.97 -1.58
CA THR A 322 -8.58 -8.42 -2.29
C THR A 322 -8.28 -8.20 -3.77
N LEU A 323 -7.11 -7.62 -4.10
CA LEU A 323 -6.68 -7.46 -5.49
C LEU A 323 -6.56 -8.81 -6.20
N ASN A 324 -5.96 -9.80 -5.55
CA ASN A 324 -5.83 -11.12 -6.12
C ASN A 324 -7.18 -11.79 -6.36
N GLN A 325 -8.14 -11.59 -5.45
CA GLN A 325 -9.52 -12.07 -5.64
C GLN A 325 -10.21 -11.36 -6.80
N ARG A 326 -10.14 -10.01 -6.86
CA ARG A 326 -10.70 -9.22 -7.98
C ARG A 326 -10.07 -9.64 -9.32
N ASN A 327 -8.75 -9.80 -9.35
CA ASN A 327 -8.04 -10.26 -10.55
C ASN A 327 -8.47 -11.67 -10.98
N LYS A 328 -8.64 -12.60 -10.03
CA LYS A 328 -9.16 -13.96 -10.32
C LYS A 328 -10.57 -13.89 -10.91
N VAL A 329 -11.46 -13.09 -10.32
CA VAL A 329 -12.82 -12.92 -10.84
C VAL A 329 -12.82 -12.31 -12.23
N GLN A 330 -12.01 -11.27 -12.46
CA GLN A 330 -11.86 -10.63 -13.77
C GLN A 330 -11.28 -11.61 -14.80
N MET A 331 -10.24 -12.36 -14.44
CA MET A 331 -9.67 -13.41 -15.32
C MET A 331 -10.69 -14.49 -15.64
N THR A 332 -11.45 -14.93 -14.65
CA THR A 332 -12.53 -15.90 -14.86
C THR A 332 -13.62 -15.34 -15.78
N ALA A 333 -14.03 -14.09 -15.58
CA ALA A 333 -14.99 -13.43 -16.45
C ALA A 333 -14.47 -13.29 -17.90
N ILE A 334 -13.19 -12.92 -18.07
CA ILE A 334 -12.53 -12.82 -19.39
C ILE A 334 -12.49 -14.21 -20.06
N ILE A 335 -12.15 -15.26 -19.31
CA ILE A 335 -12.13 -16.63 -19.84
C ILE A 335 -13.54 -17.06 -20.26
N VAL A 336 -14.54 -16.83 -19.41
CA VAL A 336 -15.94 -17.20 -19.70
C VAL A 336 -16.47 -16.41 -20.90
N THR A 337 -16.23 -15.10 -20.97
CA THR A 337 -16.66 -14.28 -22.12
C THR A 337 -15.93 -14.66 -23.40
N SER A 338 -14.65 -15.01 -23.33
CA SER A 338 -13.88 -15.50 -24.47
C SER A 338 -14.39 -16.86 -24.96
N LEU A 339 -14.74 -17.77 -24.05
CA LEU A 339 -15.35 -19.07 -24.38
C LEU A 339 -16.73 -18.89 -24.99
N LEU A 340 -17.56 -17.97 -24.46
CA LEU A 340 -18.88 -17.66 -25.04
C LEU A 340 -18.76 -17.04 -26.44
N LEU A 341 -17.78 -16.19 -26.67
CA LEU A 341 -17.48 -15.60 -27.98
C LEU A 341 -17.04 -16.68 -28.98
N LEU A 342 -16.17 -17.61 -28.54
CA LEU A 342 -15.77 -18.77 -29.34
C LEU A 342 -16.95 -19.67 -29.65
N PHE A 343 -17.84 -19.92 -28.68
CA PHE A 343 -19.05 -20.69 -28.88
C PHE A 343 -20.00 -20.01 -29.86
N LEU A 344 -20.20 -18.69 -29.75
CA LEU A 344 -21.01 -17.91 -30.69
C LEU A 344 -20.43 -17.92 -32.10
N LEU A 345 -19.11 -17.78 -32.24
CA LEU A 345 -18.42 -17.87 -33.53
C LEU A 345 -18.60 -19.30 -34.14
N PHE A 346 -18.50 -20.34 -33.29
CA PHE A 346 -18.74 -21.71 -33.73
C PHE A 346 -20.21 -21.93 -34.13
N ALA A 347 -21.15 -21.37 -33.35
CA ALA A 347 -22.58 -21.45 -33.66
C ALA A 347 -22.91 -20.73 -34.98
N VAL A 348 -22.36 -19.52 -35.18
CA VAL A 348 -22.51 -18.76 -36.45
C VAL A 348 -21.88 -19.55 -37.61
N PHE A 349 -20.69 -20.11 -37.40
CA PHE A 349 -20.04 -20.96 -38.41
C PHE A 349 -20.88 -22.21 -38.72
N TYR A 350 -21.44 -22.85 -37.69
CA TYR A 350 -22.32 -24.01 -37.86
C TYR A 350 -23.61 -23.63 -38.61
N ILE A 351 -24.24 -22.50 -38.26
CA ILE A 351 -25.45 -22.00 -38.93
C ILE A 351 -25.12 -21.61 -40.39
N VAL A 352 -24.03 -20.93 -40.65
CA VAL A 352 -23.60 -20.59 -42.01
C VAL A 352 -23.28 -21.87 -42.82
N LYS A 353 -22.69 -22.87 -42.16
CA LYS A 353 -22.45 -24.20 -42.78
C LYS A 353 -23.74 -24.93 -43.06
N GLN A 354 -24.73 -24.88 -42.13
CA GLN A 354 -26.05 -25.48 -42.32
C GLN A 354 -26.86 -24.78 -43.40
N THR A 355 -26.88 -23.45 -43.42
CA THR A 355 -27.57 -22.67 -44.49
C THR A 355 -26.93 -22.90 -45.86
N LYS A 356 -25.58 -22.98 -45.93
CA LYS A 356 -24.91 -23.40 -47.16
C LYS A 356 -25.24 -24.83 -47.58
N ARG A 357 -25.33 -25.76 -46.61
CA ARG A 357 -25.75 -27.15 -46.91
C ARG A 357 -27.18 -27.20 -47.42
N LEU A 358 -28.09 -26.43 -46.79
CA LEU A 358 -29.51 -26.36 -47.26
C LEU A 358 -29.59 -25.74 -48.67
N SER A 359 -28.83 -24.67 -48.92
CA SER A 359 -28.75 -24.04 -50.25
C SER A 359 -28.18 -25.01 -51.30
N LEU A 360 -27.14 -25.77 -50.92
CA LEU A 360 -26.59 -26.81 -51.81
C LEU A 360 -27.54 -27.99 -52.04
N GLN A 361 -28.34 -28.38 -51.02
CA GLN A 361 -29.39 -29.40 -51.20
C GLN A 361 -30.52 -28.90 -52.09
N GLN A 362 -30.93 -27.62 -51.98
CA GLN A 362 -31.89 -27.00 -52.86
C GLN A 362 -31.36 -26.93 -54.31
N GLN A 363 -30.07 -26.53 -54.48
CA GLN A 363 -29.43 -26.55 -55.80
C GLN A 363 -29.29 -27.98 -56.38
N LYS A 364 -29.01 -28.98 -55.51
CA LYS A 364 -28.98 -30.40 -55.95
C LYS A 364 -30.37 -30.92 -56.39
N LEU A 365 -31.44 -30.51 -55.72
CA LEU A 365 -32.82 -30.81 -56.12
C LEU A 365 -33.17 -30.18 -57.46
N GLN A 366 -32.62 -29.00 -57.72
CA GLN A 366 -32.84 -28.27 -58.99
C GLN A 366 -31.93 -28.81 -60.12
N ASN A 367 -30.77 -29.38 -59.77
CA ASN A 367 -29.76 -29.87 -60.74
C ASN A 367 -29.80 -31.39 -61.00
N ASN A 368 -30.85 -32.14 -60.51
CA ASN A 368 -30.99 -33.57 -60.80
C ASN A 368 -31.11 -33.88 -62.32
N ASN A 369 -31.14 -32.84 -63.16
CA ASN A 369 -31.18 -32.99 -64.61
C ASN A 369 -29.79 -32.85 -65.32
N ASN A 370 -28.70 -32.56 -64.59
CA ASN A 370 -27.38 -32.39 -65.19
C ASN A 370 -26.27 -33.19 -64.43
N GLN A 371 -26.48 -34.49 -64.34
CA GLN A 371 -25.73 -35.40 -63.45
C GLN A 371 -24.31 -35.80 -63.85
N LEU A 372 -23.69 -35.27 -64.85
CA LEU A 372 -22.41 -35.82 -65.33
C LEU A 372 -21.16 -34.92 -65.26
N SER A 373 -21.36 -33.65 -64.87
CA SER A 373 -20.23 -32.68 -64.81
C SER A 373 -19.70 -32.40 -63.39
N GLU A 374 -20.39 -32.82 -62.33
CA GLU A 374 -20.19 -32.32 -60.95
C GLU A 374 -19.30 -33.20 -60.06
N LEU A 375 -18.99 -34.45 -60.47
CA LEU A 375 -18.18 -35.35 -59.62
C LEU A 375 -16.70 -34.86 -59.45
N ASN A 376 -16.19 -34.12 -60.40
CA ASN A 376 -14.83 -33.58 -60.31
C ASN A 376 -14.73 -32.31 -59.43
N THR A 377 -15.83 -31.60 -59.16
CA THR A 377 -15.82 -30.42 -58.30
C THR A 377 -15.86 -30.80 -56.82
N GLN A 378 -16.51 -31.93 -56.46
CA GLN A 378 -16.61 -32.41 -55.09
C GLN A 378 -15.28 -32.83 -54.45
N GLN A 379 -14.35 -33.33 -55.27
CA GLN A 379 -13.03 -33.77 -54.76
C GLN A 379 -12.10 -32.59 -54.39
N LYS A 380 -12.26 -31.46 -55.10
CA LYS A 380 -11.50 -30.24 -54.78
C LYS A 380 -11.99 -29.53 -53.51
N GLU A 381 -13.29 -29.62 -53.25
CA GLU A 381 -13.90 -28.95 -52.09
C GLU A 381 -13.54 -29.62 -50.75
N LEU A 382 -13.40 -30.98 -50.78
CA LEU A 382 -13.00 -31.74 -49.59
C LEU A 382 -11.54 -31.48 -49.16
N ASN A 383 -10.66 -31.23 -50.14
CA ASN A 383 -9.25 -30.93 -49.87
C ASN A 383 -9.06 -29.52 -49.25
N THR A 384 -9.91 -28.57 -49.63
CA THR A 384 -9.85 -27.21 -49.04
C THR A 384 -10.34 -27.22 -47.57
N GLN A 385 -11.41 -28.01 -47.24
CA GLN A 385 -11.91 -28.13 -45.87
C GLN A 385 -10.88 -28.76 -44.91
N LEU A 386 -10.08 -29.71 -45.39
CA LEU A 386 -8.97 -30.30 -44.64
C LEU A 386 -7.84 -29.31 -44.37
N HIS A 387 -7.60 -28.38 -45.27
CA HIS A 387 -6.58 -27.34 -45.10
C HIS A 387 -6.99 -26.30 -44.07
N ASP A 388 -8.28 -25.90 -44.06
CA ASP A 388 -8.82 -24.91 -43.11
C ASP A 388 -8.89 -25.48 -41.68
N LEU A 389 -9.19 -26.76 -41.51
CA LEU A 389 -9.19 -27.43 -40.20
C LEU A 389 -7.78 -27.51 -39.59
N ASN A 390 -6.76 -27.73 -40.41
CA ASN A 390 -5.36 -27.70 -39.98
C ASN A 390 -4.91 -26.30 -39.58
N ALA A 391 -5.37 -25.24 -40.26
CA ALA A 391 -5.08 -23.87 -39.92
C ALA A 391 -5.70 -23.46 -38.55
N LEU A 392 -6.92 -23.92 -38.28
CA LEU A 392 -7.60 -23.68 -36.99
C LEU A 392 -6.91 -24.35 -35.80
N LEU A 393 -6.42 -25.58 -36.01
CA LEU A 393 -5.62 -26.30 -34.99
C LEU A 393 -4.30 -25.59 -34.67
N VAL A 394 -3.62 -25.06 -35.69
CA VAL A 394 -2.39 -24.29 -35.52
C VAL A 394 -2.63 -22.97 -34.74
N ASP A 395 -3.75 -22.27 -35.02
CA ASP A 395 -4.09 -21.03 -34.32
C ASP A 395 -4.44 -21.26 -32.84
N THR A 396 -5.14 -22.37 -32.56
CA THR A 396 -5.48 -22.74 -31.18
C THR A 396 -4.26 -23.07 -30.32
N ASN A 397 -3.28 -23.75 -30.91
CA ASN A 397 -2.01 -24.04 -30.23
C ASN A 397 -1.17 -22.77 -29.98
N ARG A 398 -1.15 -21.82 -30.93
CA ARG A 398 -0.50 -20.50 -30.73
C ARG A 398 -1.14 -19.69 -29.60
N LYS A 399 -2.46 -19.77 -29.44
CA LYS A 399 -3.17 -19.07 -28.35
C LYS A 399 -2.82 -19.63 -26.97
N ARG A 400 -2.65 -20.96 -26.87
CA ARG A 400 -2.16 -21.63 -25.63
C ARG A 400 -0.75 -21.16 -25.25
N GLU A 401 0.16 -21.06 -26.21
CA GLU A 401 1.52 -20.57 -25.94
C GLU A 401 1.56 -19.11 -25.46
N ARG A 402 0.71 -18.26 -26.04
CA ARG A 402 0.60 -16.85 -25.61
C ARG A 402 0.08 -16.70 -24.18
N LEU A 403 -0.92 -17.50 -23.79
CA LEU A 403 -1.48 -17.49 -22.44
C LEU A 403 -0.46 -17.94 -21.39
N ALA A 404 0.31 -18.98 -21.71
CA ALA A 404 1.38 -19.45 -20.82
C ALA A 404 2.46 -18.35 -20.62
N LYS A 405 2.83 -17.66 -21.68
CA LYS A 405 3.82 -16.58 -21.62
C LYS A 405 3.35 -15.38 -20.79
N LEU A 406 2.06 -15.03 -20.92
CA LEU A 406 1.41 -14.00 -20.10
C LEU A 406 1.37 -14.36 -18.62
N TYR A 407 1.12 -15.62 -18.28
CA TYR A 407 1.09 -16.09 -16.90
C TYR A 407 2.47 -16.00 -16.24
N ILE A 408 3.51 -16.33 -16.98
CA ILE A 408 4.91 -16.26 -16.51
C ILE A 408 5.33 -14.80 -16.28
N ASP A 409 4.95 -13.89 -17.18
CA ASP A 409 5.24 -12.45 -17.04
C ASP A 409 4.55 -11.85 -15.80
N LEU A 410 3.32 -12.27 -15.52
CA LEU A 410 2.59 -11.88 -14.31
C LEU A 410 3.27 -12.38 -13.02
N CYS A 411 3.75 -13.62 -13.03
CA CYS A 411 4.49 -14.18 -11.90
C CYS A 411 5.82 -13.43 -11.68
N ALA A 412 6.55 -13.12 -12.75
CA ALA A 412 7.81 -12.37 -12.68
C ALA A 412 7.62 -10.96 -12.08
N LYS A 413 6.55 -10.26 -12.47
CA LYS A 413 6.18 -8.95 -11.88
C LYS A 413 5.83 -9.05 -10.39
N TYR A 414 5.17 -10.13 -9.98
CA TYR A 414 4.85 -10.35 -8.57
C TYR A 414 6.11 -10.56 -7.73
N ILE A 415 7.04 -11.37 -8.23
CA ILE A 415 8.33 -11.66 -7.58
C ILE A 415 9.19 -10.39 -7.47
N ALA A 416 9.24 -9.57 -8.52
CA ALA A 416 9.95 -8.29 -8.49
C ALA A 416 9.39 -7.33 -7.42
N ARG A 417 8.07 -7.40 -7.17
CA ARG A 417 7.40 -6.60 -6.13
C ARG A 417 7.75 -7.07 -4.71
N LEU A 418 7.79 -8.39 -4.49
CA LEU A 418 8.25 -9.00 -3.23
C LEU A 418 9.71 -8.67 -2.94
N LYS A 419 10.57 -8.70 -3.95
CA LYS A 419 12.00 -8.34 -3.83
C LYS A 419 12.18 -6.86 -3.44
N LYS A 420 11.34 -5.98 -3.94
CA LYS A 420 11.33 -4.56 -3.57
C LYS A 420 10.96 -4.38 -2.08
N GLN A 421 10.00 -5.16 -1.57
CA GLN A 421 9.65 -5.19 -0.15
C GLN A 421 10.79 -5.74 0.72
N GLN A 422 11.42 -6.82 0.28
CA GLN A 422 12.57 -7.40 0.99
C GLN A 422 13.77 -6.44 1.06
N THR A 423 13.98 -5.66 0.01
CA THR A 423 15.04 -4.63 -0.04
C THR A 423 14.73 -3.47 0.93
N LEU A 424 13.46 -3.10 1.07
CA LEU A 424 12.98 -2.11 2.05
C LEU A 424 13.22 -2.56 3.49
N VAL A 425 12.92 -3.83 3.77
CA VAL A 425 13.19 -4.46 5.08
C VAL A 425 14.70 -4.47 5.38
N LYS A 426 15.53 -4.90 4.42
CA LYS A 426 17.01 -4.88 4.56
C LYS A 426 17.57 -3.47 4.79
N ARG A 427 16.97 -2.44 4.19
CA ARG A 427 17.37 -1.05 4.38
C ARG A 427 17.08 -0.55 5.79
N LYS A 428 15.94 -0.96 6.38
CA LYS A 428 15.58 -0.64 7.77
C LYS A 428 16.49 -1.33 8.79
N ILE A 429 16.91 -2.54 8.50
CA ILE A 429 17.89 -3.27 9.33
C ILE A 429 19.25 -2.55 9.35
N LYS A 430 19.71 -2.06 8.19
CA LYS A 430 20.97 -1.31 8.11
C LYS A 430 20.94 0.04 8.85
N ALA A 431 19.76 0.56 9.15
CA ALA A 431 19.56 1.81 9.89
C ALA A 431 19.49 1.60 11.42
N ASN A 432 19.91 0.46 11.94
CA ASN A 432 19.96 0.09 13.37
C ASN A 432 18.59 0.03 14.10
N GLN A 433 17.52 -0.20 13.36
CA GLN A 433 16.16 -0.39 13.90
C GLN A 433 15.80 -1.89 14.04
N THR A 434 16.77 -2.69 14.44
CA THR A 434 16.74 -4.16 14.34
C THR A 434 15.90 -4.86 15.40
N THR A 435 15.75 -4.30 16.59
CA THR A 435 15.04 -4.99 17.69
C THR A 435 13.54 -5.12 17.43
N GLU A 436 12.98 -4.19 16.73
CA GLU A 436 11.56 -4.15 16.39
C GLU A 436 11.24 -4.93 15.11
N LEU A 437 12.17 -4.95 14.18
CA LEU A 437 12.10 -5.75 12.97
C LEU A 437 12.17 -7.26 13.30
N LEU A 438 12.93 -7.64 14.31
CA LEU A 438 13.10 -9.05 14.73
C LEU A 438 11.82 -9.66 15.27
N SER A 439 10.98 -8.91 15.98
CA SER A 439 9.69 -9.41 16.47
C SER A 439 8.66 -9.58 15.34
N GLN A 440 8.81 -8.85 14.24
CA GLN A 440 7.93 -8.92 13.06
C GLN A 440 8.40 -9.94 12.02
N LEU A 441 9.72 -10.21 11.95
CA LEU A 441 10.31 -11.22 11.06
C LEU A 441 10.18 -12.65 11.56
N SER A 442 9.70 -12.87 12.79
CA SER A 442 9.34 -14.21 13.28
C SER A 442 8.17 -14.84 12.50
N SER A 443 7.60 -14.13 11.53
CA SER A 443 6.69 -14.69 10.52
C SER A 443 7.40 -15.12 9.22
N GLU A 444 8.65 -15.54 9.28
CA GLU A 444 9.35 -16.16 8.13
C GLU A 444 8.58 -17.32 7.47
N ARG A 445 7.59 -17.88 8.17
CA ARG A 445 6.69 -18.90 7.62
C ARG A 445 5.86 -18.44 6.42
N LEU A 446 5.55 -17.14 6.32
CA LEU A 446 4.71 -16.63 5.21
C LEU A 446 5.45 -16.58 3.87
N SER A 447 6.77 -16.34 3.87
CA SER A 447 7.57 -16.30 2.63
C SER A 447 7.89 -17.70 2.08
N GLU A 448 8.07 -18.69 2.96
CA GLU A 448 8.30 -20.10 2.54
C GLU A 448 7.02 -20.75 2.01
N GLU A 449 5.88 -20.47 2.62
CA GLU A 449 4.57 -21.01 2.21
C GLU A 449 4.12 -20.43 0.86
N ASP A 450 4.37 -19.13 0.62
CA ASP A 450 4.10 -18.48 -0.67
C ASP A 450 5.02 -19.01 -1.78
N ALA A 451 6.31 -19.21 -1.48
CA ALA A 451 7.27 -19.76 -2.42
C ALA A 451 6.94 -21.20 -2.81
N THR A 452 6.58 -22.02 -1.83
CA THR A 452 6.19 -23.43 -2.04
C THR A 452 4.92 -23.53 -2.88
N THR A 453 3.93 -22.70 -2.59
CA THR A 453 2.67 -22.63 -3.34
C THR A 453 2.90 -22.18 -4.79
N PHE A 454 3.78 -21.22 -5.00
CA PHE A 454 4.15 -20.74 -6.34
C PHE A 454 4.81 -21.86 -7.15
N LEU A 455 5.81 -22.52 -6.57
CA LEU A 455 6.56 -23.58 -7.25
C LEU A 455 5.66 -24.77 -7.62
N SER A 456 4.77 -25.17 -6.73
CA SER A 456 3.81 -26.26 -7.01
C SER A 456 2.84 -25.89 -8.14
N ARG A 457 2.35 -24.66 -8.20
CA ARG A 457 1.49 -24.18 -9.29
C ARG A 457 2.25 -24.06 -10.62
N PHE A 458 3.50 -23.63 -10.57
CA PHE A 458 4.39 -23.59 -11.73
C PHE A 458 4.58 -24.98 -12.30
N ASP A 459 4.93 -25.97 -11.46
CA ASP A 459 5.16 -27.35 -11.86
C ASP A 459 3.95 -27.93 -12.58
N LYS A 460 2.79 -27.79 -11.95
CA LYS A 460 1.54 -28.28 -12.53
C LYS A 460 1.24 -27.63 -13.88
N ALA A 461 1.27 -26.31 -13.94
CA ALA A 461 0.99 -25.58 -15.18
C ALA A 461 1.99 -25.92 -16.29
N PHE A 462 3.25 -26.13 -15.93
CA PHE A 462 4.30 -26.48 -16.88
C PHE A 462 4.12 -27.92 -17.40
N LEU A 463 3.87 -28.88 -16.51
CA LEU A 463 3.65 -30.27 -16.89
C LEU A 463 2.38 -30.47 -17.72
N ASP A 464 1.32 -29.71 -17.42
CA ASP A 464 0.10 -29.68 -18.23
C ASP A 464 0.36 -29.17 -19.66
N LEU A 465 1.30 -28.24 -19.81
CA LEU A 465 1.68 -27.67 -21.11
C LEU A 465 2.65 -28.55 -21.89
N TYR A 466 3.52 -29.24 -21.18
CA TYR A 466 4.60 -30.06 -21.75
C TYR A 466 4.61 -31.46 -21.16
N PRO A 467 3.54 -32.25 -21.42
CA PRO A 467 3.50 -33.64 -20.96
C PRO A 467 4.64 -34.42 -21.63
N GLY A 468 5.40 -35.16 -20.83
CA GLY A 468 6.59 -35.85 -21.30
C GLY A 468 7.90 -35.07 -21.17
N PHE A 469 7.87 -33.82 -20.73
CA PHE A 469 9.10 -33.02 -20.57
C PHE A 469 10.13 -33.70 -19.68
N THR A 470 9.73 -34.32 -18.59
CA THR A 470 10.61 -35.02 -17.66
C THR A 470 11.27 -36.25 -18.28
N GLU A 471 10.52 -36.96 -19.11
CA GLU A 471 11.00 -38.12 -19.85
C GLU A 471 11.99 -37.70 -20.97
N GLU A 472 11.61 -36.70 -21.76
CA GLU A 472 12.46 -36.18 -22.83
C GLU A 472 13.72 -35.52 -22.26
N LEU A 473 13.65 -34.83 -21.11
CA LEU A 473 14.80 -34.28 -20.43
C LEU A 473 15.76 -35.38 -19.96
N ASN A 474 15.24 -36.46 -19.39
CA ASN A 474 16.05 -37.59 -18.95
C ASN A 474 16.73 -38.31 -20.12
N ASN A 475 16.13 -38.29 -21.31
CA ASN A 475 16.76 -38.84 -22.51
C ASN A 475 17.97 -38.02 -22.99
N LEU A 476 18.12 -36.76 -22.54
CA LEU A 476 19.30 -35.95 -22.80
C LEU A 476 20.43 -36.17 -21.77
N LEU A 477 20.19 -36.95 -20.72
CA LEU A 477 21.14 -37.21 -19.64
C LEU A 477 21.68 -38.65 -19.73
N ILE A 478 22.93 -38.84 -19.26
CA ILE A 478 23.51 -40.18 -19.11
C ILE A 478 22.74 -41.00 -18.08
N PRO A 479 22.70 -42.35 -18.16
CA PRO A 479 21.88 -43.19 -17.28
C PRO A 479 22.07 -42.93 -15.79
N GLU A 480 23.31 -42.67 -15.35
CA GLU A 480 23.63 -42.37 -13.95
C GLU A 480 23.29 -40.92 -13.55
N GLY A 481 22.96 -40.09 -14.53
CA GLY A 481 22.63 -38.68 -14.36
C GLY A 481 21.13 -38.39 -14.38
N GLN A 482 20.27 -39.36 -14.68
CA GLN A 482 18.84 -39.19 -14.80
C GLN A 482 18.20 -38.76 -13.46
N ILE A 483 17.23 -37.88 -13.57
CA ILE A 483 16.55 -37.27 -12.43
C ILE A 483 15.27 -38.04 -12.13
N GLN A 484 15.14 -38.58 -10.92
CA GLN A 484 13.93 -39.26 -10.46
C GLN A 484 13.01 -38.29 -9.74
N ASN A 485 11.76 -38.25 -10.12
CA ASN A 485 10.74 -37.43 -9.45
C ASN A 485 10.17 -38.19 -8.24
N LYS A 486 9.88 -37.45 -7.17
CA LYS A 486 9.17 -37.99 -6.00
C LYS A 486 7.66 -38.12 -6.25
N SER A 487 7.12 -37.35 -7.18
CA SER A 487 5.70 -37.33 -7.58
C SER A 487 5.59 -37.05 -9.08
N SER A 488 4.53 -37.50 -9.73
CA SER A 488 4.24 -37.21 -11.15
C SER A 488 3.95 -35.75 -11.44
N ASP A 489 3.52 -35.00 -10.42
CA ASP A 489 2.99 -33.64 -10.56
C ASP A 489 3.96 -32.57 -10.05
N GLU A 490 5.16 -32.97 -9.61
CA GLU A 490 6.16 -32.05 -9.07
C GLU A 490 7.51 -32.20 -9.78
N LEU A 491 8.09 -31.07 -10.15
CA LEU A 491 9.43 -31.00 -10.72
C LEU A 491 10.47 -30.88 -9.61
N THR A 492 11.62 -31.53 -9.78
CA THR A 492 12.80 -31.26 -8.93
C THR A 492 13.35 -29.88 -9.23
N THR A 493 14.23 -29.37 -8.37
CA THR A 493 14.91 -28.08 -8.59
C THR A 493 15.65 -28.06 -9.94
N GLU A 494 16.31 -29.14 -10.27
CA GLU A 494 17.02 -29.32 -11.54
C GLU A 494 16.05 -29.24 -12.72
N GLN A 495 14.93 -29.93 -12.63
CA GLN A 495 13.92 -29.92 -13.68
C GLN A 495 13.22 -28.57 -13.82
N ARG A 496 12.97 -27.85 -12.71
CA ARG A 496 12.43 -26.48 -12.76
C ARG A 496 13.37 -25.51 -13.46
N ILE A 497 14.69 -25.65 -13.22
CA ILE A 497 15.70 -24.84 -13.93
C ILE A 497 15.61 -25.11 -15.44
N MET A 498 15.55 -26.38 -15.84
CA MET A 498 15.43 -26.74 -17.25
C MET A 498 14.07 -26.37 -17.86
N ALA A 499 13.01 -26.46 -17.08
CA ALA A 499 11.69 -25.99 -17.48
C ALA A 499 11.66 -24.48 -17.76
N LEU A 500 12.33 -23.69 -16.91
CA LEU A 500 12.48 -22.25 -17.13
C LEU A 500 13.32 -21.95 -18.37
N ILE A 501 14.39 -22.70 -18.60
CA ILE A 501 15.19 -22.60 -19.83
C ILE A 501 14.35 -22.98 -21.06
N ARG A 502 13.54 -24.04 -20.96
CA ARG A 502 12.58 -24.42 -22.01
C ARG A 502 11.58 -23.30 -22.34
N LEU A 503 11.17 -22.55 -21.34
CA LEU A 503 10.31 -21.37 -21.49
C LEU A 503 11.06 -20.11 -21.95
N GLY A 504 12.38 -20.17 -22.10
CA GLY A 504 13.20 -19.09 -22.62
C GLY A 504 13.82 -18.18 -21.56
N VAL A 505 13.73 -18.52 -20.27
CA VAL A 505 14.44 -17.82 -19.20
C VAL A 505 15.88 -18.34 -19.16
N LYS A 506 16.84 -17.56 -19.67
CA LYS A 506 18.22 -18.02 -19.85
C LYS A 506 19.18 -17.54 -18.75
N GLU A 507 18.89 -16.40 -18.19
CA GLU A 507 19.78 -15.76 -17.21
C GLU A 507 19.71 -16.46 -15.85
N SER A 508 20.86 -16.88 -15.31
CA SER A 508 20.93 -17.55 -14.01
C SER A 508 20.42 -16.69 -12.86
N ALA A 509 20.54 -15.37 -13.00
CA ALA A 509 20.00 -14.42 -12.01
C ALA A 509 18.46 -14.40 -12.01
N GLU A 510 17.83 -14.43 -13.19
CA GLU A 510 16.38 -14.49 -13.32
C GLU A 510 15.81 -15.82 -12.82
N ILE A 511 16.48 -16.92 -13.15
CA ILE A 511 16.12 -18.26 -12.66
C ILE A 511 16.25 -18.33 -11.14
N ALA A 512 17.31 -17.74 -10.58
CA ALA A 512 17.54 -17.68 -9.15
C ALA A 512 16.45 -16.90 -8.42
N ASP A 513 16.04 -15.78 -8.97
CA ASP A 513 14.94 -14.98 -8.43
C ASP A 513 13.60 -15.73 -8.47
N LEU A 514 13.32 -16.46 -9.56
CA LEU A 514 12.09 -17.24 -9.73
C LEU A 514 12.03 -18.47 -8.82
N LEU A 515 13.16 -19.10 -8.53
CA LEU A 515 13.23 -20.32 -7.71
C LEU A 515 13.66 -20.04 -6.26
N PHE A 516 13.84 -18.79 -5.87
CA PHE A 516 14.26 -18.35 -4.53
C PHE A 516 15.63 -18.86 -4.11
N TYR A 517 16.55 -19.01 -5.06
CA TYR A 517 17.94 -19.40 -4.83
C TYR A 517 18.92 -18.24 -5.05
N SER A 518 20.17 -18.44 -4.68
CA SER A 518 21.23 -17.53 -5.09
C SER A 518 21.63 -17.77 -6.55
N PRO A 519 22.06 -16.75 -7.31
CA PRO A 519 22.57 -16.94 -8.67
C PRO A 519 23.69 -17.98 -8.74
N GLN A 520 24.54 -18.02 -7.73
CA GLN A 520 25.62 -19.00 -7.63
C GLN A 520 25.08 -20.42 -7.50
N THR A 521 24.00 -20.61 -6.75
CA THR A 521 23.33 -21.92 -6.59
C THR A 521 22.80 -22.41 -7.93
N ILE A 522 22.12 -21.54 -8.68
CA ILE A 522 21.59 -21.90 -10.01
C ILE A 522 22.72 -22.22 -10.98
N TYR A 523 23.78 -21.43 -10.95
CA TYR A 523 24.95 -21.71 -11.79
C TYR A 523 25.54 -23.10 -11.48
N ASN A 524 25.64 -23.48 -10.21
CA ASN A 524 26.13 -24.79 -9.80
C ASN A 524 25.21 -25.92 -10.31
N TYR A 525 23.90 -25.79 -10.17
CA TYR A 525 22.96 -26.77 -10.71
C TYR A 525 23.07 -26.93 -12.23
N ARG A 526 23.13 -25.82 -12.96
CA ARG A 526 23.30 -25.85 -14.43
C ARG A 526 24.61 -26.52 -14.84
N SER A 527 25.69 -26.20 -14.15
CA SER A 527 27.01 -26.81 -14.39
C SER A 527 26.99 -28.32 -14.14
N VAL A 528 26.39 -28.76 -13.04
CA VAL A 528 26.26 -30.19 -12.71
C VAL A 528 25.41 -30.91 -13.75
N LEU A 529 24.27 -30.35 -14.14
CA LEU A 529 23.40 -30.95 -15.15
C LEU A 529 24.07 -31.02 -16.53
N ARG A 530 24.76 -29.97 -16.93
CA ARG A 530 25.56 -29.98 -18.16
C ARG A 530 26.65 -31.04 -18.12
N GLY A 531 27.26 -31.26 -16.95
CA GLY A 531 28.24 -32.33 -16.73
C GLY A 531 27.67 -33.73 -16.95
N LYS A 532 26.35 -33.92 -16.64
CA LYS A 532 25.61 -35.18 -16.78
C LYS A 532 24.89 -35.32 -18.13
N ALA A 533 24.94 -34.32 -19.00
CA ALA A 533 24.34 -34.38 -20.32
C ALA A 533 25.13 -35.25 -21.28
N ILE A 534 24.43 -35.94 -22.18
CA ILE A 534 25.00 -36.74 -23.27
C ILE A 534 25.80 -35.81 -24.19
N ASN A 535 25.22 -34.66 -24.54
CA ASN A 535 25.90 -33.63 -25.36
C ASN A 535 26.05 -32.35 -24.53
N LYS A 536 27.23 -32.12 -23.96
CA LYS A 536 27.50 -31.04 -23.03
C LYS A 536 27.44 -29.64 -23.64
N GLU A 537 27.77 -29.51 -24.94
CA GLU A 537 27.85 -28.20 -25.60
C GLU A 537 26.48 -27.67 -26.00
N SER A 538 25.59 -28.53 -26.48
CA SER A 538 24.27 -28.17 -26.99
C SER A 538 23.12 -28.42 -25.98
N PHE A 539 23.41 -28.88 -24.78
CA PHE A 539 22.44 -29.36 -23.81
C PHE A 539 21.26 -28.38 -23.61
N GLU A 540 21.54 -27.13 -23.30
CA GLU A 540 20.49 -26.13 -23.06
C GLU A 540 19.72 -25.75 -24.34
N GLU A 541 20.36 -25.83 -25.52
CA GLU A 541 19.67 -25.62 -26.78
C GLU A 541 18.76 -26.80 -27.14
N GLU A 542 19.15 -28.01 -26.76
CA GLU A 542 18.32 -29.20 -26.90
C GLU A 542 17.14 -29.14 -25.94
N VAL A 543 17.36 -28.74 -24.68
CA VAL A 543 16.27 -28.50 -23.70
C VAL A 543 15.25 -27.48 -24.23
N MET A 544 15.68 -26.40 -24.89
CA MET A 544 14.76 -25.43 -25.49
C MET A 544 13.90 -26.03 -26.62
N LYS A 545 14.30 -27.16 -27.18
CA LYS A 545 13.58 -27.86 -28.26
C LYS A 545 12.66 -28.96 -27.77
N LEU A 546 12.74 -29.38 -26.49
CA LEU A 546 11.92 -30.45 -25.91
C LEU A 546 10.43 -30.14 -26.06
N CYS A 547 9.65 -31.18 -26.26
CA CYS A 547 8.20 -31.10 -26.40
C CYS A 547 7.73 -30.09 -27.48
N ARG A 548 8.52 -29.84 -28.50
CA ARG A 548 8.03 -29.16 -29.71
C ARG A 548 7.14 -30.14 -30.49
N VAL A 549 5.90 -29.74 -30.72
CA VAL A 549 5.06 -30.44 -31.71
C VAL A 549 5.68 -30.19 -33.09
N ILE A 550 6.56 -31.07 -33.49
CA ILE A 550 7.04 -31.10 -34.86
C ILE A 550 5.89 -31.61 -35.71
N GLY A 551 5.22 -30.74 -36.44
CA GLY A 551 4.35 -31.19 -37.54
C GLY A 551 5.21 -32.07 -38.45
N LYS A 552 4.87 -33.36 -38.60
CA LYS A 552 5.46 -34.20 -39.63
C LYS A 552 5.34 -33.47 -40.97
N GLN A 553 6.41 -32.96 -41.48
CA GLN A 553 6.57 -32.70 -42.92
C GLN A 553 6.47 -34.09 -43.57
N THR A 554 5.34 -34.42 -44.14
CA THR A 554 5.27 -35.47 -45.13
C THR A 554 6.03 -34.93 -46.33
N SER A 555 7.25 -35.41 -46.48
CA SER A 555 7.90 -35.44 -47.79
C SER A 555 7.07 -36.32 -48.70
N ASP A 556 6.43 -35.70 -49.70
CA ASP A 556 6.40 -36.13 -51.12
C ASP A 556 5.83 -35.00 -51.98
#